data_98ceeaa75afc07117b07e75dc4b58622
#
_entry.id   98ceeaa75afc07117b07e75dc4b58622
#
_cell.length_a   1.000
_cell.length_b   1.000
_cell.length_c   1.000
_cell.angle_alpha   90.00
_cell.angle_beta   90.00
_cell.angle_gamma   90.00
#
_symmetry.space_group_name_H-M   'P 1'
#
loop_
_entity.id
_entity.type
_entity.pdbx_description
1 polymer ?
#
loop_
_entity_poly.entity_id
_entity_poly.type
_entity_poly.pdbx_seq_one_letter_code
_entity_poly.pdbx_strand_id
1 'polypeptide(L)'
;MYHYKLQVLILSQDNRIYDAVSALEPLAGFEHELLLRQSADAAVKTADVIVCELSGAVLAELVKNSTPDAAIVFCAEPQTAEQLDAAVYQSLTDLWIRPCTEAFVAFRLHRLFEHIKIIKDCHLAQRYLDTGINSIPSLIWFKDIRGALLKVNDSFCRAVG
;
A
#
# COMPACT_ATOMS: atom_id res chain seq x y z
N MET A 1 9.66 -17.77 -4.04
CA MET A 1 9.67 -16.45 -3.37
C MET A 1 9.28 -15.42 -4.40
N TYR A 2 8.27 -14.64 -4.15
CA TYR A 2 7.82 -13.61 -5.10
C TYR A 2 8.69 -12.37 -4.95
N HIS A 3 9.03 -11.75 -6.08
CA HIS A 3 9.76 -10.49 -6.10
C HIS A 3 8.79 -9.37 -6.45
N TYR A 4 8.70 -8.38 -5.58
CA TYR A 4 7.93 -7.16 -5.81
C TYR A 4 8.89 -5.98 -5.91
N LYS A 5 8.61 -5.09 -6.84
CA LYS A 5 9.24 -3.79 -6.90
C LYS A 5 8.22 -2.75 -6.43
N LEU A 6 8.49 -2.15 -5.28
CA LEU A 6 7.65 -1.15 -4.66
C LEU A 6 8.13 0.24 -5.08
N GLN A 7 7.25 1.07 -5.59
CA GLN A 7 7.56 2.47 -5.88
C GLN A 7 7.19 3.34 -4.67
N VAL A 8 8.20 3.95 -4.07
CA VAL A 8 8.05 4.85 -2.91
C VAL A 8 8.32 6.27 -3.36
N LEU A 9 7.29 7.10 -3.38
CA LEU A 9 7.37 8.53 -3.67
C LEU A 9 7.48 9.32 -2.38
N ILE A 10 8.54 10.10 -2.25
CA ILE A 10 8.76 11.00 -1.11
C ILE A 10 8.58 12.43 -1.62
N LEU A 11 7.61 13.13 -1.06
CA LEU A 11 7.31 14.53 -1.34
C LEU A 11 7.79 15.38 -0.17
N SER A 12 9.02 15.86 -0.29
CA SER A 12 9.69 16.64 0.73
C SER A 12 10.58 17.71 0.12
N GLN A 13 10.87 18.76 0.88
CA GLN A 13 11.85 19.78 0.52
C GLN A 13 13.26 19.44 0.98
N ASP A 14 13.42 18.42 1.83
CA ASP A 14 14.72 17.96 2.31
C ASP A 14 14.88 16.44 2.08
N ASN A 15 16.07 15.92 2.37
CA ASN A 15 16.43 14.52 2.11
C ASN A 15 16.25 13.59 3.32
N ARG A 16 15.84 14.08 4.49
CA ARG A 16 15.87 13.29 5.74
C ARG A 16 15.09 11.98 5.65
N ILE A 17 13.85 12.03 5.13
CA ILE A 17 13.05 10.82 4.95
C ILE A 17 13.67 9.93 3.88
N TYR A 18 14.13 10.52 2.77
CA TYR A 18 14.78 9.77 1.68
C TYR A 18 16.01 9.01 2.19
N ASP A 19 16.87 9.67 2.97
CA ASP A 19 18.08 9.07 3.53
C ASP A 19 17.73 7.94 4.52
N ALA A 20 16.72 8.15 5.38
CA ALA A 20 16.23 7.14 6.31
C ALA A 20 15.68 5.90 5.58
N VAL A 21 14.93 6.08 4.48
CA VAL A 21 14.40 4.97 3.67
C VAL A 21 15.51 4.26 2.91
N SER A 22 16.47 5.01 2.37
CA SER A 22 17.61 4.44 1.62
C SER A 22 18.51 3.55 2.49
N ALA A 23 18.53 3.82 3.80
CA ALA A 23 19.29 3.04 4.77
C ALA A 23 18.56 1.77 5.24
N LEU A 24 17.28 1.57 4.88
CA LEU A 24 16.53 0.37 5.27
C LEU A 24 17.02 -0.85 4.48
N GLU A 25 17.24 -1.94 5.19
CA GLU A 25 17.47 -3.24 4.55
C GLU A 25 16.19 -3.69 3.82
N PRO A 26 16.30 -4.10 2.54
CA PRO A 26 15.15 -4.60 1.81
C PRO A 26 14.56 -5.85 2.46
N LEU A 27 13.24 -5.94 2.53
CA LEU A 27 12.57 -7.17 2.92
C LEU A 27 12.83 -8.26 1.88
N ALA A 28 12.97 -9.51 2.31
CA ALA A 28 13.25 -10.62 1.42
C ALA A 28 12.21 -10.73 0.28
N GLY A 29 12.68 -10.62 -0.97
CA GLY A 29 11.84 -10.62 -2.18
C GLY A 29 11.04 -9.32 -2.41
N PHE A 30 11.43 -8.22 -1.74
CA PHE A 30 10.71 -6.96 -1.79
C PHE A 30 11.70 -5.82 -2.00
N GLU A 31 11.86 -5.39 -3.24
CA GLU A 31 12.71 -4.26 -3.61
C GLU A 31 11.90 -2.96 -3.57
N HIS A 32 12.51 -1.86 -3.18
CA HIS A 32 11.90 -0.55 -3.24
C HIS A 32 12.69 0.39 -4.15
N GLU A 33 11.98 1.10 -4.99
CA GLU A 33 12.51 2.18 -5.82
C GLU A 33 12.07 3.51 -5.22
N LEU A 34 13.05 4.37 -4.89
CA LEU A 34 12.80 5.62 -4.21
C LEU A 34 12.79 6.77 -5.20
N LEU A 35 11.77 7.60 -5.11
CA LEU A 35 11.64 8.83 -5.88
C LEU A 35 11.43 10.00 -4.91
N LEU A 36 12.39 10.96 -4.90
CA LEU A 36 12.23 12.20 -4.17
C LEU A 36 11.74 13.31 -5.11
N ARG A 37 10.70 14.03 -4.71
CA ARG A 37 10.13 15.17 -5.45
C ARG A 37 9.78 16.30 -4.50
N GLN A 38 9.84 17.52 -5.00
CA GLN A 38 9.46 18.74 -4.27
C GLN A 38 8.01 19.16 -4.53
N SER A 39 7.36 18.54 -5.50
CA SER A 39 5.95 18.79 -5.84
C SER A 39 5.30 17.50 -6.34
N ALA A 40 3.96 17.43 -6.23
CA ALA A 40 3.19 16.35 -6.82
C ALA A 40 3.27 16.41 -8.35
N ASP A 41 3.61 15.28 -8.95
CA ASP A 41 3.69 15.11 -10.41
C ASP A 41 3.02 13.80 -10.86
N ALA A 42 3.28 13.38 -12.09
CA ALA A 42 2.71 12.14 -12.64
C ALA A 42 3.13 10.87 -11.85
N ALA A 43 4.22 10.92 -11.06
CA ALA A 43 4.68 9.79 -10.26
C ALA A 43 3.68 9.38 -9.16
N VAL A 44 2.79 10.28 -8.75
CA VAL A 44 1.68 9.99 -7.81
C VAL A 44 0.80 8.83 -8.30
N LYS A 45 0.59 8.73 -9.61
CA LYS A 45 -0.28 7.71 -10.23
C LYS A 45 0.33 6.31 -10.28
N THR A 46 1.62 6.18 -10.04
CA THR A 46 2.34 4.91 -10.11
C THR A 46 2.94 4.48 -8.77
N ALA A 47 2.92 5.37 -7.78
CA ALA A 47 3.48 5.10 -6.47
C ALA A 47 2.62 4.11 -5.68
N ASP A 48 3.25 3.11 -5.09
CA ASP A 48 2.62 2.20 -4.12
C ASP A 48 2.60 2.81 -2.72
N VAL A 49 3.60 3.63 -2.39
CA VAL A 49 3.70 4.36 -1.11
C VAL A 49 4.03 5.81 -1.40
N ILE A 50 3.31 6.71 -0.77
CA ILE A 50 3.55 8.15 -0.86
C ILE A 50 3.78 8.69 0.56
N VAL A 51 4.97 9.24 0.81
CA VAL A 51 5.27 9.95 2.06
C VAL A 51 5.29 11.45 1.75
N CYS A 52 4.35 12.20 2.31
CA CYS A 52 4.17 13.62 2.04
C CYS A 52 4.52 14.46 3.28
N GLU A 53 5.48 15.38 3.14
CA GLU A 53 5.83 16.42 4.12
C GLU A 53 5.39 17.82 3.65
N LEU A 54 4.70 17.91 2.53
CA LEU A 54 4.23 19.17 1.98
C LEU A 54 2.95 19.65 2.69
N SER A 55 2.34 20.72 2.17
CA SER A 55 1.15 21.30 2.79
C SER A 55 -0.09 20.41 2.69
N GLY A 56 -1.08 20.64 3.57
CA GLY A 56 -2.36 19.94 3.53
C GLY A 56 -3.14 20.13 2.21
N ALA A 57 -2.94 21.25 1.51
CA ALA A 57 -3.53 21.46 0.18
C ALA A 57 -2.98 20.47 -0.86
N VAL A 58 -1.66 20.24 -0.85
CA VAL A 58 -1.02 19.24 -1.72
C VAL A 58 -1.49 17.84 -1.34
N LEU A 59 -1.62 17.55 -0.06
CA LEU A 59 -2.14 16.26 0.42
C LEU A 59 -3.55 15.98 -0.10
N ALA A 60 -4.45 16.95 -0.06
CA ALA A 60 -5.83 16.79 -0.56
C ALA A 60 -5.86 16.49 -2.08
N GLU A 61 -4.94 17.08 -2.84
CA GLU A 61 -4.76 16.78 -4.26
C GLU A 61 -4.17 15.38 -4.50
N LEU A 62 -3.18 14.99 -3.68
CA LEU A 62 -2.58 13.66 -3.71
C LEU A 62 -3.61 12.56 -3.50
N VAL A 63 -4.45 12.68 -2.47
CA VAL A 63 -5.52 11.70 -2.17
C VAL A 63 -6.46 11.52 -3.35
N LYS A 64 -6.74 12.57 -4.11
CA LYS A 64 -7.62 12.49 -5.31
C LYS A 64 -6.93 11.84 -6.51
N ASN A 65 -5.62 11.98 -6.64
CA ASN A 65 -4.86 11.56 -7.82
C ASN A 65 -4.09 10.25 -7.65
N SER A 66 -3.94 9.76 -6.42
CA SER A 66 -3.29 8.48 -6.12
C SER A 66 -4.15 7.28 -6.53
N THR A 67 -3.50 6.13 -6.68
CA THR A 67 -4.24 4.88 -6.89
C THR A 67 -5.00 4.50 -5.61
N PRO A 68 -6.13 3.80 -5.70
CA PRO A 68 -6.91 3.37 -4.53
C PRO A 68 -6.11 2.51 -3.53
N ASP A 69 -5.11 1.79 -4.03
CA ASP A 69 -4.28 0.87 -3.24
C ASP A 69 -2.98 1.52 -2.74
N ALA A 70 -2.73 2.80 -3.07
CA ALA A 70 -1.55 3.50 -2.60
C ALA A 70 -1.61 3.76 -1.10
N ALA A 71 -0.55 3.43 -0.39
CA ALA A 71 -0.40 3.78 1.01
C ALA A 71 0.07 5.24 1.14
N ILE A 72 -0.74 6.09 1.75
CA ILE A 72 -0.44 7.51 1.92
C ILE A 72 -0.06 7.79 3.38
N VAL A 73 1.14 8.28 3.58
CA VAL A 73 1.68 8.73 4.86
C VAL A 73 1.82 10.24 4.82
N PHE A 74 1.23 10.92 5.78
CA PHE A 74 1.40 12.36 5.92
C PHE A 74 2.26 12.69 7.14
N CYS A 75 3.30 13.49 6.93
CA CYS A 75 4.18 13.96 8.00
C CYS A 75 3.93 15.45 8.23
N ALA A 76 3.28 15.79 9.35
CA ALA A 76 2.74 17.11 9.62
C ALA A 76 3.16 17.69 10.95
N GLU A 77 3.13 19.01 11.06
CA GLU A 77 3.11 19.69 12.35
C GLU A 77 1.77 19.42 13.06
N PRO A 78 1.72 19.41 14.42
CA PRO A 78 0.50 19.13 15.17
C PRO A 78 -0.70 19.98 14.72
N GLN A 79 -0.48 21.27 14.54
CA GLN A 79 -1.52 22.23 14.12
C GLN A 79 -2.08 21.93 12.73
N THR A 80 -1.23 21.48 11.79
CA THR A 80 -1.65 21.09 10.45
C THR A 80 -2.45 19.79 10.48
N ALA A 81 -2.06 18.85 11.33
CA ALA A 81 -2.77 17.60 11.51
C ALA A 81 -4.19 17.80 12.05
N GLU A 82 -4.37 18.71 13.00
CA GLU A 82 -5.68 19.05 13.59
C GLU A 82 -6.64 19.74 12.59
N GLN A 83 -6.11 20.37 11.55
CA GLN A 83 -6.88 21.09 10.53
C GLN A 83 -7.22 20.24 9.31
N LEU A 84 -6.83 18.95 9.27
CA LEU A 84 -7.16 18.08 8.16
C LEU A 84 -8.66 17.83 8.07
N ASP A 85 -9.19 17.86 6.86
CA ASP A 85 -10.56 17.42 6.57
C ASP A 85 -10.72 15.93 6.93
N ALA A 86 -11.87 15.57 7.49
CA ALA A 86 -12.19 14.20 7.88
C ALA A 86 -12.06 13.19 6.71
N ALA A 87 -12.43 13.59 5.49
CA ALA A 87 -12.29 12.75 4.30
C ALA A 87 -10.83 12.48 3.93
N VAL A 88 -9.97 13.50 4.06
CA VAL A 88 -8.53 13.36 3.84
C VAL A 88 -7.93 12.48 4.92
N TYR A 89 -8.31 12.70 6.18
CA TYR A 89 -7.83 11.91 7.31
C TYR A 89 -8.13 10.42 7.16
N GLN A 90 -9.35 10.06 6.71
CA GLN A 90 -9.75 8.67 6.47
C GLN A 90 -9.00 7.99 5.31
N SER A 91 -8.44 8.78 4.41
CA SER A 91 -7.67 8.28 3.26
C SER A 91 -6.19 8.05 3.58
N LEU A 92 -5.71 8.46 4.75
CA LEU A 92 -4.34 8.24 5.17
C LEU A 92 -4.14 6.82 5.68
N THR A 93 -3.04 6.21 5.29
CA THR A 93 -2.58 4.95 5.88
C THR A 93 -1.91 5.20 7.23
N ASP A 94 -1.20 6.33 7.35
CA ASP A 94 -0.51 6.72 8.58
C ASP A 94 -0.33 8.24 8.66
N LEU A 95 -0.24 8.76 9.89
CA LEU A 95 0.01 10.16 10.19
C LEU A 95 1.18 10.28 11.16
N TRP A 96 2.22 10.99 10.76
CA TRP A 96 3.40 11.23 11.58
C TRP A 96 3.44 12.69 12.02
N ILE A 97 3.60 12.89 13.32
CA ILE A 97 3.67 14.24 13.90
C ILE A 97 5.13 14.63 14.05
N ARG A 98 5.51 15.75 13.44
CA ARG A 98 6.86 16.31 13.56
C ARG A 98 7.13 16.91 14.95
N PRO A 99 8.38 16.85 15.44
CA PRO A 99 9.57 16.33 14.79
C PRO A 99 9.65 14.80 14.82
N CYS A 100 9.98 14.18 13.67
CA CYS A 100 10.22 12.75 13.56
C CYS A 100 11.73 12.47 13.58
N THR A 101 12.17 11.49 14.37
CA THR A 101 13.56 11.00 14.35
C THR A 101 13.73 10.02 13.18
N GLU A 102 14.96 9.87 12.69
CA GLU A 102 15.30 8.87 11.66
C GLU A 102 14.89 7.45 12.07
N ALA A 103 15.16 7.09 13.34
CA ALA A 103 14.78 5.78 13.89
C ALA A 103 13.26 5.58 13.88
N PHE A 104 12.46 6.62 14.17
CA PHE A 104 11.00 6.55 14.11
C PHE A 104 10.55 6.34 12.66
N VAL A 105 11.07 7.12 11.72
CA VAL A 105 10.74 7.02 10.28
C VAL A 105 11.08 5.62 9.76
N ALA A 106 12.30 5.13 10.05
CA ALA A 106 12.76 3.82 9.66
C ALA A 106 11.85 2.71 10.21
N PHE A 107 11.50 2.76 11.50
CA PHE A 107 10.61 1.79 12.14
C PHE A 107 9.21 1.78 11.48
N ARG A 108 8.61 2.96 11.29
CA ARG A 108 7.26 3.08 10.72
C ARG A 108 7.20 2.59 9.27
N LEU A 109 8.20 2.95 8.47
CA LEU A 109 8.28 2.50 7.07
C LEU A 109 8.54 1.01 6.96
N HIS A 110 9.41 0.45 7.80
CA HIS A 110 9.62 -1.00 7.83
C HIS A 110 8.31 -1.74 8.13
N ARG A 111 7.56 -1.31 9.13
CA ARG A 111 6.24 -1.90 9.47
C ARG A 111 5.22 -1.73 8.34
N LEU A 112 5.21 -0.58 7.67
CA LEU A 112 4.36 -0.33 6.52
C LEU A 112 4.71 -1.28 5.36
N PHE A 113 5.99 -1.46 5.05
CA PHE A 113 6.44 -2.36 4.00
C PHE A 113 6.12 -3.82 4.32
N GLU A 114 6.29 -4.26 5.57
CA GLU A 114 5.85 -5.59 6.00
C GLU A 114 4.34 -5.80 5.76
N HIS A 115 3.53 -4.80 6.11
CA HIS A 115 2.08 -4.87 5.93
C HIS A 115 1.69 -4.94 4.45
N ILE A 116 2.27 -4.07 3.61
CA ILE A 116 2.05 -4.09 2.16
C ILE A 116 2.48 -5.43 1.55
N LYS A 117 3.62 -5.96 1.99
CA LYS A 117 4.10 -7.26 1.53
C LYS A 117 3.09 -8.37 1.85
N ILE A 118 2.58 -8.42 3.08
CA ILE A 118 1.57 -9.41 3.48
C ILE A 118 0.32 -9.31 2.62
N ILE A 119 -0.18 -8.11 2.35
CA ILE A 119 -1.35 -7.90 1.48
C ILE A 119 -1.07 -8.39 0.06
N LYS A 120 0.06 -8.01 -0.53
CA LYS A 120 0.45 -8.44 -1.88
C LYS A 120 0.63 -9.96 -1.97
N ASP A 121 1.26 -10.59 -0.99
CA ASP A 121 1.43 -12.04 -0.92
C ASP A 121 0.07 -12.75 -0.81
N CYS A 122 -0.85 -12.22 0.00
CA CYS A 122 -2.21 -12.75 0.14
C CYS A 122 -2.99 -12.67 -1.17
N HIS A 123 -2.99 -11.53 -1.84
CA HIS A 123 -3.65 -11.35 -3.15
C HIS A 123 -3.07 -12.27 -4.21
N LEU A 124 -1.76 -12.46 -4.22
CA LEU A 124 -1.11 -13.33 -5.18
C LEU A 124 -1.47 -14.81 -4.90
N ALA A 125 -1.44 -15.25 -3.65
CA ALA A 125 -1.87 -16.59 -3.25
C ALA A 125 -3.33 -16.86 -3.66
N GLN A 126 -4.21 -15.87 -3.46
CA GLN A 126 -5.61 -15.97 -3.90
C GLN A 126 -5.73 -16.12 -5.42
N ARG A 127 -4.98 -15.31 -6.20
CA ARG A 127 -4.97 -15.43 -7.66
C ARG A 127 -4.47 -16.79 -8.14
N TYR A 128 -3.44 -17.36 -7.50
CA TYR A 128 -2.96 -18.70 -7.83
C TYR A 128 -4.00 -19.77 -7.50
N LEU A 129 -4.66 -19.65 -6.35
CA LEU A 129 -5.76 -20.56 -6.00
C LEU A 129 -6.87 -20.47 -7.06
N ASP A 130 -7.32 -19.28 -7.41
CA ASP A 130 -8.38 -19.07 -8.39
C ASP A 130 -8.01 -19.63 -9.78
N THR A 131 -6.80 -19.33 -10.24
CA THR A 131 -6.30 -19.87 -11.50
C THR A 131 -6.20 -21.40 -11.44
N GLY A 132 -5.68 -21.93 -10.33
CA GLY A 132 -5.53 -23.38 -10.13
C GLY A 132 -6.86 -24.12 -10.17
N ILE A 133 -7.85 -23.68 -9.39
CA ILE A 133 -9.17 -24.34 -9.35
C ILE A 133 -9.94 -24.18 -10.66
N ASN A 134 -9.82 -23.06 -11.37
CA ASN A 134 -10.48 -22.79 -12.64
C ASN A 134 -9.84 -23.52 -13.83
N SER A 135 -8.58 -23.95 -13.71
CA SER A 135 -7.93 -24.78 -14.72
C SER A 135 -8.41 -26.24 -14.71
N ILE A 136 -9.11 -26.67 -13.65
CA ILE A 136 -9.59 -28.03 -13.49
C ILE A 136 -11.00 -28.14 -14.07
N PRO A 137 -11.27 -29.08 -15.00
CA PRO A 137 -12.59 -29.22 -15.63
C PRO A 137 -13.66 -29.84 -14.70
N SER A 138 -13.24 -30.42 -13.58
CA SER A 138 -14.16 -31.00 -12.58
C SER A 138 -14.83 -29.90 -11.74
N LEU A 139 -16.01 -30.22 -11.21
CA LEU A 139 -16.74 -29.34 -10.29
C LEU A 139 -15.99 -29.25 -8.98
N ILE A 140 -15.58 -28.06 -8.60
CA ILE A 140 -14.90 -27.79 -7.32
C ILE A 140 -15.72 -26.78 -6.53
N TRP A 141 -15.96 -27.10 -5.27
CA TRP A 141 -16.59 -26.19 -4.32
C TRP A 141 -16.00 -26.35 -2.93
N PHE A 142 -15.95 -25.25 -2.22
CA PHE A 142 -15.57 -25.19 -0.82
C PHE A 142 -16.78 -24.77 0.01
N LYS A 143 -16.97 -25.41 1.14
CA LYS A 143 -18.04 -25.08 2.08
C LYS A 143 -17.46 -24.83 3.48
N ASP A 144 -18.14 -24.00 4.24
CA ASP A 144 -17.87 -23.89 5.67
C ASP A 144 -18.47 -25.09 6.43
N ILE A 145 -18.25 -25.13 7.75
CA ILE A 145 -18.76 -26.16 8.63
C ILE A 145 -20.29 -26.16 8.73
N ARG A 146 -20.97 -25.11 8.30
CA ARG A 146 -22.44 -25.00 8.27
C ARG A 146 -23.02 -25.32 6.90
N GLY A 147 -22.18 -25.68 5.93
CA GLY A 147 -22.58 -26.05 4.57
C GLY A 147 -22.77 -24.89 3.61
N ALA A 148 -22.48 -23.63 4.04
CA ALA A 148 -22.52 -22.49 3.15
C ALA A 148 -21.36 -22.55 2.14
N LEU A 149 -21.65 -22.27 0.86
CA LEU A 149 -20.63 -22.21 -0.20
C LEU A 149 -19.71 -21.01 0.03
N LEU A 150 -18.42 -21.28 0.18
CA LEU A 150 -17.39 -20.27 0.33
C LEU A 150 -16.76 -19.89 -1.02
N LYS A 151 -16.55 -20.88 -1.87
CA LYS A 151 -15.91 -20.69 -3.18
C LYS A 151 -16.28 -21.84 -4.11
N VAL A 152 -16.39 -21.53 -5.40
CA VAL A 152 -16.64 -22.50 -6.48
C VAL A 152 -15.75 -22.16 -7.68
N ASN A 153 -15.49 -23.13 -8.55
CA ASN A 153 -14.80 -22.87 -9.80
C ASN A 153 -15.77 -22.61 -10.96
N ASP A 154 -15.24 -22.14 -12.09
CA ASP A 154 -16.03 -21.81 -13.28
C ASP A 154 -16.81 -23.03 -13.84
N SER A 155 -16.25 -24.24 -13.71
CA SER A 155 -16.91 -25.47 -14.13
C SER A 155 -18.16 -25.75 -13.29
N PHE A 156 -18.12 -25.46 -12.00
CA PHE A 156 -19.29 -25.56 -11.11
C PHE A 156 -20.35 -24.52 -11.51
N CYS A 157 -19.95 -23.24 -11.71
CA CYS A 157 -20.89 -22.20 -12.12
C CYS A 157 -21.60 -22.55 -13.41
N ARG A 158 -20.89 -23.06 -14.43
CA ARG A 158 -21.49 -23.48 -15.70
C ARG A 158 -22.43 -24.68 -15.59
N ALA A 159 -22.22 -25.56 -14.63
CA ALA A 159 -23.04 -26.75 -14.44
C ALA A 159 -24.33 -26.52 -13.63
N VAL A 160 -24.32 -25.50 -12.77
CA VAL A 160 -25.44 -25.21 -11.86
C VAL A 160 -26.32 -24.06 -12.36
N GLY A 161 -25.81 -23.20 -13.28
CA GLY A 161 -26.54 -22.05 -13.89
C GLY A 161 -26.20 -20.77 -13.19
#